data_3b6328becde51f13e97319a625f14265
#
_entry.id   3b6328becde51f13e97319a625f14265
#
_cell.length_a   1.000
_cell.length_b   1.000
_cell.length_c   1.000
_cell.angle_alpha   90.00
_cell.angle_beta   90.00
_cell.angle_gamma   90.00
#
_symmetry.space_group_name_H-M   'P 1'
#
loop_
_entity.id
_entity.type
_entity.pdbx_description
1 polymer ?
#
loop_
_entity_poly.entity_id
_entity_poly.type
_entity_poly.pdbx_seq_one_letter_code
_entity_poly.pdbx_strand_id
1 'polypeptide(L)'
;SDSLKGKQGRFRQNLLGKRVDYSARSVIVVGPELKMGECGIPKLMAAELYKPFIIRKLIERGIVKTVKSAKKIVDRKEAVIWDILEHVMKGHPVLLNRAPTLHRLGIQAFQPKMIEGKAIQLHPLACTAFNADFDGDQMAVHLPLSNEAVLEAQMLMLQSHNILNPANGAPITVPSQDMVLGLYYITKLRKGAKGEGLIFYGPEEALIAYNEGKVDIHAPISVVVKDVDENGNVVDVMMHDTSVGRVIVNEIVPPEAGYINTIISKKSLRDIISDVIKVCGVAKAADFLDGIKNLGYQMAFKGGLSFNLGDIIIPEQKEALVQKGYDEVEQVINNYNMGFITNNERYNQVIDIWTHVNSELSNILMKTISSDDQGFNAVYM
;
A
#
# COMPACT_ATOMS: atom_id res chain seq x y z
N SER A 1 44.88 -13.57 13.79
CA SER A 1 43.60 -14.24 13.46
C SER A 1 42.44 -13.28 13.55
N ASP A 2 42.44 -12.26 14.41
CA ASP A 2 41.33 -11.32 14.63
C ASP A 2 41.08 -10.40 13.43
N SER A 3 42.08 -10.12 12.61
CA SER A 3 41.93 -9.37 11.36
C SER A 3 41.17 -10.14 10.26
N LEU A 4 40.98 -11.46 10.41
CA LEU A 4 40.30 -12.31 9.45
C LEU A 4 38.90 -12.72 9.91
N LYS A 5 38.68 -12.82 11.23
CA LYS A 5 37.44 -13.27 11.84
C LYS A 5 36.45 -12.12 12.13
N GLY A 6 35.16 -12.47 12.28
CA GLY A 6 34.11 -11.56 12.71
C GLY A 6 33.58 -10.62 11.61
N LYS A 7 32.68 -9.73 11.97
CA LYS A 7 32.02 -8.78 11.05
C LYS A 7 32.98 -7.77 10.42
N GLN A 8 34.02 -7.40 11.15
CA GLN A 8 35.08 -6.46 10.71
C GLN A 8 36.29 -7.16 10.09
N GLY A 9 36.29 -8.51 10.07
CA GLY A 9 37.36 -9.30 9.44
C GLY A 9 37.32 -9.19 7.91
N ARG A 10 38.50 -9.41 7.30
CA ARG A 10 38.70 -9.24 5.84
C ARG A 10 37.79 -10.11 5.00
N PHE A 11 37.45 -11.32 5.46
CA PHE A 11 36.52 -12.21 4.74
C PHE A 11 35.13 -11.61 4.60
N ARG A 12 34.55 -11.11 5.67
CA ARG A 12 33.18 -10.56 5.64
C ARG A 12 33.14 -9.12 5.13
N GLN A 13 34.16 -8.31 5.37
CA GLN A 13 34.15 -6.89 5.05
C GLN A 13 34.62 -6.59 3.62
N ASN A 14 35.60 -7.37 3.08
CA ASN A 14 36.27 -7.03 1.83
C ASN A 14 36.25 -8.13 0.76
N LEU A 15 35.97 -9.39 1.11
CA LEU A 15 35.95 -10.51 0.17
C LEU A 15 34.51 -10.94 -0.19
N LEU A 16 33.64 -11.18 0.78
CA LEU A 16 32.25 -11.55 0.56
C LEU A 16 31.38 -10.36 0.15
N GLY A 17 31.84 -9.15 0.36
CA GLY A 17 31.19 -7.92 -0.07
C GLY A 17 32.20 -6.79 -0.12
N LYS A 18 32.00 -5.81 -0.99
CA LYS A 18 32.83 -4.63 -1.15
C LYS A 18 31.98 -3.37 -1.18
N ARG A 19 32.57 -2.23 -0.86
CA ARG A 19 31.97 -0.93 -1.18
C ARG A 19 32.01 -0.73 -2.69
N VAL A 20 30.92 -0.25 -3.25
CA VAL A 20 30.77 -0.08 -4.70
C VAL A 20 30.53 1.40 -5.03
N ASP A 21 31.07 1.82 -6.18
CA ASP A 21 30.80 3.13 -6.76
C ASP A 21 29.40 3.17 -7.42
N TYR A 22 28.96 4.32 -7.87
CA TYR A 22 27.65 4.55 -8.47
C TYR A 22 26.48 4.12 -7.56
N SER A 23 26.65 4.39 -6.30
CA SER A 23 25.67 4.14 -5.26
C SER A 23 25.49 5.39 -4.38
N ALA A 24 24.31 5.52 -3.83
CA ALA A 24 23.96 6.60 -2.92
C ALA A 24 23.02 6.07 -1.82
N ARG A 25 22.82 6.88 -0.80
CA ARG A 25 21.88 6.55 0.29
C ARG A 25 21.19 7.81 0.77
N SER A 26 19.90 7.74 0.99
CA SER A 26 19.13 8.83 1.58
C SER A 26 17.91 8.30 2.32
N VAL A 27 17.28 9.18 3.08
CA VAL A 27 15.99 8.94 3.74
C VAL A 27 14.90 8.79 2.68
N ILE A 28 13.90 7.96 2.96
CA ILE A 28 12.74 7.77 2.11
C ILE A 28 11.53 8.56 2.61
N VAL A 29 10.73 9.01 1.67
CA VAL A 29 9.41 9.63 1.90
C VAL A 29 8.39 9.01 0.96
N VAL A 30 7.12 9.13 1.30
CA VAL A 30 6.05 8.62 0.44
C VAL A 30 5.93 9.44 -0.84
N GLY A 31 5.73 8.75 -1.97
CA GLY A 31 5.43 9.36 -3.26
C GLY A 31 4.09 8.88 -3.80
N PRO A 32 2.95 9.42 -3.35
CA PRO A 32 1.62 8.93 -3.75
C PRO A 32 1.29 9.16 -5.23
N GLU A 33 1.94 10.13 -5.87
CA GLU A 33 1.75 10.46 -7.29
C GLU A 33 2.57 9.58 -8.25
N LEU A 34 3.50 8.78 -7.72
CA LEU A 34 4.31 7.88 -8.52
C LEU A 34 3.46 6.75 -9.10
N LYS A 35 3.78 6.35 -10.33
CA LYS A 35 3.24 5.12 -10.93
C LYS A 35 3.99 3.89 -10.44
N MET A 36 3.35 2.74 -10.57
CA MET A 36 3.97 1.46 -10.27
C MET A 36 5.28 1.30 -11.05
N GLY A 37 6.35 0.94 -10.34
CA GLY A 37 7.69 0.85 -10.94
C GLY A 37 8.43 2.17 -11.07
N GLU A 38 7.90 3.31 -10.62
CA GLU A 38 8.60 4.59 -10.57
C GLU A 38 9.11 4.91 -9.15
N CYS A 39 10.21 5.64 -9.06
CA CYS A 39 10.71 6.24 -7.81
C CYS A 39 11.15 7.68 -8.05
N GLY A 40 11.08 8.51 -7.02
CA GLY A 40 11.59 9.87 -7.05
C GLY A 40 13.02 9.93 -6.53
N ILE A 41 13.96 10.40 -7.35
CA ILE A 41 15.37 10.57 -6.96
C ILE A 41 15.68 12.08 -6.89
N PRO A 42 16.28 12.58 -5.79
CA PRO A 42 16.73 13.96 -5.72
C PRO A 42 17.66 14.30 -6.89
N LYS A 43 17.39 15.42 -7.57
CA LYS A 43 18.14 15.81 -8.78
C LYS A 43 19.64 15.90 -8.54
N LEU A 44 20.07 16.33 -7.37
CA LEU A 44 21.50 16.41 -7.03
C LEU A 44 22.15 15.04 -6.90
N MET A 45 21.41 14.07 -6.36
CA MET A 45 21.85 12.68 -6.27
C MET A 45 21.92 12.04 -7.66
N ALA A 46 20.89 12.26 -8.47
CA ALA A 46 20.85 11.76 -9.84
C ALA A 46 22.01 12.30 -10.70
N ALA A 47 22.34 13.58 -10.58
CA ALA A 47 23.46 14.19 -11.30
C ALA A 47 24.81 13.54 -10.98
N GLU A 48 25.03 13.14 -9.72
CA GLU A 48 26.28 12.45 -9.34
C GLU A 48 26.26 10.97 -9.79
N LEU A 49 25.13 10.27 -9.64
CA LEU A 49 25.03 8.87 -10.08
C LEU A 49 25.21 8.70 -11.58
N TYR A 50 24.55 9.55 -12.38
CA TYR A 50 24.58 9.49 -13.85
C TYR A 50 25.72 10.30 -14.47
N LYS A 51 26.66 10.81 -13.69
CA LYS A 51 27.76 11.67 -14.13
C LYS A 51 28.50 11.18 -15.39
N PRO A 52 28.91 9.91 -15.52
CA PRO A 52 29.58 9.44 -16.72
C PRO A 52 28.69 9.50 -17.97
N PHE A 53 27.43 9.20 -17.81
CA PHE A 53 26.45 9.23 -18.92
C PHE A 53 26.16 10.66 -19.38
N ILE A 54 26.08 11.61 -18.44
CA ILE A 54 25.93 13.03 -18.74
C ILE A 54 27.16 13.55 -19.49
N ILE A 55 28.37 13.22 -19.05
CA ILE A 55 29.62 13.61 -19.69
C ILE A 55 29.67 13.08 -21.12
N ARG A 56 29.30 11.82 -21.32
CA ARG A 56 29.23 11.22 -22.64
C ARG A 56 28.27 11.98 -23.55
N LYS A 57 27.06 12.28 -23.07
CA LYS A 57 26.05 13.02 -23.86
C LYS A 57 26.42 14.46 -24.15
N LEU A 58 27.13 15.13 -23.25
CA LEU A 58 27.66 16.48 -23.47
C LEU A 58 28.67 16.51 -24.64
N ILE A 59 29.51 15.48 -24.75
CA ILE A 59 30.49 15.33 -25.83
C ILE A 59 29.80 14.92 -27.12
N GLU A 60 28.88 13.95 -27.09
CA GLU A 60 28.11 13.49 -28.26
C GLU A 60 27.28 14.61 -28.88
N ARG A 61 26.70 15.51 -28.10
CA ARG A 61 25.97 16.68 -28.57
C ARG A 61 26.87 17.85 -29.03
N GLY A 62 28.19 17.72 -28.91
CA GLY A 62 29.13 18.75 -29.29
C GLY A 62 29.15 20.00 -28.42
N ILE A 63 28.50 19.99 -27.25
CA ILE A 63 28.46 21.11 -26.31
C ILE A 63 29.86 21.36 -25.74
N VAL A 64 30.61 20.29 -25.53
CA VAL A 64 32.02 20.31 -25.06
C VAL A 64 32.89 19.40 -25.91
N LYS A 65 34.16 19.78 -26.03
CA LYS A 65 35.14 19.01 -26.79
C LYS A 65 35.99 18.04 -25.93
N THR A 66 36.05 18.27 -24.62
CA THR A 66 36.93 17.50 -23.74
C THR A 66 36.18 17.03 -22.48
N VAL A 67 36.55 15.85 -21.99
CA VAL A 67 36.00 15.30 -20.71
C VAL A 67 36.25 16.26 -19.54
N LYS A 68 37.42 16.95 -19.53
CA LYS A 68 37.73 17.92 -18.46
C LYS A 68 36.76 19.09 -18.42
N SER A 69 36.35 19.63 -19.58
CA SER A 69 35.34 20.67 -19.68
C SER A 69 33.96 20.15 -19.29
N ALA A 70 33.59 18.96 -19.75
CA ALA A 70 32.32 18.33 -19.39
C ALA A 70 32.20 18.15 -17.87
N LYS A 71 33.25 17.64 -17.24
CA LYS A 71 33.29 17.47 -15.78
C LYS A 71 33.10 18.79 -15.03
N LYS A 72 33.73 19.89 -15.49
CA LYS A 72 33.52 21.22 -14.89
C LYS A 72 32.07 21.69 -14.97
N ILE A 73 31.39 21.46 -16.10
CA ILE A 73 29.97 21.82 -16.30
C ILE A 73 29.10 21.03 -15.32
N VAL A 74 29.35 19.70 -15.19
CA VAL A 74 28.61 18.85 -14.27
C VAL A 74 28.83 19.28 -12.82
N ASP A 75 30.07 19.56 -12.42
CA ASP A 75 30.42 19.98 -11.06
C ASP A 75 29.80 21.35 -10.72
N ARG A 76 29.67 22.26 -11.70
CA ARG A 76 28.99 23.55 -11.55
C ARG A 76 27.47 23.50 -11.60
N LYS A 77 26.90 22.35 -11.98
CA LYS A 77 25.46 22.14 -12.10
C LYS A 77 24.76 23.17 -13.02
N GLU A 78 25.35 23.41 -14.18
CA GLU A 78 24.80 24.35 -15.17
C GLU A 78 23.44 23.86 -15.67
N ALA A 79 22.55 24.79 -16.10
CA ALA A 79 21.17 24.48 -16.48
C ALA A 79 21.03 23.39 -17.56
N VAL A 80 21.98 23.35 -18.48
CA VAL A 80 22.02 22.38 -19.59
C VAL A 80 22.08 20.91 -19.10
N ILE A 81 22.57 20.68 -17.88
CA ILE A 81 22.70 19.33 -17.33
C ILE A 81 21.36 18.69 -17.07
N TRP A 82 20.36 19.46 -16.63
CA TRP A 82 19.08 18.92 -16.21
C TRP A 82 18.31 18.29 -17.35
N ASP A 83 18.30 18.92 -18.53
CA ASP A 83 17.67 18.36 -19.71
C ASP A 83 18.38 17.08 -20.21
N ILE A 84 19.70 17.07 -20.12
CA ILE A 84 20.49 15.89 -20.47
C ILE A 84 20.26 14.77 -19.47
N LEU A 85 20.22 15.08 -18.19
CA LEU A 85 19.97 14.13 -17.12
C LEU A 85 18.60 13.47 -17.28
N GLU A 86 17.54 14.25 -17.53
CA GLU A 86 16.21 13.73 -17.78
C GLU A 86 16.20 12.75 -18.95
N HIS A 87 16.85 13.12 -20.05
CA HIS A 87 16.98 12.26 -21.22
C HIS A 87 17.76 10.97 -20.94
N VAL A 88 18.83 11.03 -20.15
CA VAL A 88 19.64 9.88 -19.79
C VAL A 88 18.93 8.95 -18.80
N MET A 89 18.18 9.51 -17.87
CA MET A 89 17.40 8.72 -16.89
C MET A 89 16.26 7.94 -17.52
N LYS A 90 15.71 8.45 -18.62
CA LYS A 90 14.60 7.80 -19.33
C LYS A 90 15.05 6.47 -19.93
N GLY A 91 14.45 5.38 -19.45
CA GLY A 91 14.82 4.02 -19.85
C GLY A 91 16.09 3.46 -19.18
N HIS A 92 16.65 4.16 -18.18
CA HIS A 92 17.78 3.70 -17.40
C HIS A 92 17.38 3.53 -15.92
N PRO A 93 16.93 2.34 -15.49
CA PRO A 93 16.41 2.11 -14.15
C PRO A 93 17.51 2.20 -13.09
N VAL A 94 17.12 2.42 -11.86
CA VAL A 94 17.96 2.32 -10.67
C VAL A 94 17.48 1.17 -9.79
N LEU A 95 18.39 0.58 -9.02
CA LEU A 95 18.05 -0.41 -8.01
C LEU A 95 17.93 0.27 -6.65
N LEU A 96 16.79 0.06 -5.97
CA LEU A 96 16.60 0.46 -4.59
C LEU A 96 16.73 -0.74 -3.67
N ASN A 97 17.43 -0.56 -2.55
CA ASN A 97 17.61 -1.57 -1.53
C ASN A 97 17.37 -0.99 -0.14
N ARG A 98 16.62 -1.72 0.70
CA ARG A 98 16.51 -1.45 2.13
C ARG A 98 17.17 -2.58 2.92
N ALA A 99 18.09 -2.22 3.81
CA ALA A 99 18.66 -3.16 4.78
C ALA A 99 17.75 -3.30 6.02
N PRO A 100 17.59 -4.50 6.59
CA PRO A 100 18.15 -5.77 6.15
C PRO A 100 17.43 -6.37 4.93
N THR A 101 18.17 -6.93 3.99
CA THR A 101 17.60 -7.61 2.82
C THR A 101 17.20 -9.04 3.20
N LEU A 102 15.97 -9.26 3.58
CA LEU A 102 15.48 -10.54 4.10
C LEU A 102 15.09 -11.53 2.98
N HIS A 103 14.70 -11.01 1.82
CA HIS A 103 14.29 -11.79 0.65
C HIS A 103 14.61 -11.03 -0.64
N ARG A 104 14.45 -11.68 -1.79
CA ARG A 104 14.86 -11.12 -3.09
C ARG A 104 14.15 -9.80 -3.45
N LEU A 105 12.93 -9.55 -2.96
CA LEU A 105 12.20 -8.30 -3.19
C LEU A 105 12.68 -7.13 -2.34
N GLY A 106 13.66 -7.35 -1.45
CA GLY A 106 14.38 -6.28 -0.75
C GLY A 106 15.33 -5.48 -1.66
N ILE A 107 15.51 -5.91 -2.91
CA ILE A 107 16.18 -5.18 -3.98
C ILE A 107 15.28 -5.22 -5.20
N GLN A 108 14.84 -4.05 -5.67
CA GLN A 108 13.97 -3.94 -6.86
C GLN A 108 14.44 -2.78 -7.74
N ALA A 109 14.18 -2.91 -9.04
CA ALA A 109 14.43 -1.86 -10.01
C ALA A 109 13.24 -0.90 -10.12
N PHE A 110 13.53 0.36 -10.31
CA PHE A 110 12.56 1.42 -10.52
C PHE A 110 13.01 2.35 -11.63
N GLN A 111 12.07 2.87 -12.40
CA GLN A 111 12.32 3.97 -13.32
C GLN A 111 12.40 5.26 -12.50
N PRO A 112 13.56 5.95 -12.48
CA PRO A 112 13.69 7.16 -11.68
C PRO A 112 13.00 8.36 -12.32
N LYS A 113 12.41 9.21 -11.48
CA LYS A 113 11.96 10.57 -11.80
C LYS A 113 12.77 11.57 -11.01
N MET A 114 13.17 12.68 -11.63
CA MET A 114 13.82 13.76 -10.90
C MET A 114 12.82 14.50 -10.01
N ILE A 115 13.21 14.66 -8.75
CA ILE A 115 12.43 15.44 -7.77
C ILE A 115 13.30 16.48 -7.10
N GLU A 116 12.67 17.51 -6.61
CA GLU A 116 13.30 18.47 -5.71
C GLU A 116 13.42 17.89 -4.29
N GLY A 117 14.32 18.43 -3.49
CA GLY A 117 14.54 17.97 -2.12
C GLY A 117 15.75 17.06 -1.97
N LYS A 118 15.82 16.33 -0.86
CA LYS A 118 16.97 15.49 -0.48
C LYS A 118 16.57 14.04 -0.19
N ALA A 119 15.29 13.77 -0.05
CA ALA A 119 14.75 12.44 0.24
C ALA A 119 14.33 11.72 -1.03
N ILE A 120 14.44 10.39 -1.02
CA ILE A 120 13.97 9.51 -2.09
C ILE A 120 12.47 9.32 -1.92
N GLN A 121 11.69 9.49 -2.99
CA GLN A 121 10.28 9.15 -2.98
C GLN A 121 10.07 7.70 -3.37
N LEU A 122 9.36 6.97 -2.52
CA LEU A 122 9.02 5.56 -2.73
C LEU A 122 7.51 5.41 -2.96
N HIS A 123 7.16 4.56 -3.94
CA HIS A 123 5.77 4.21 -4.21
C HIS A 123 5.13 3.52 -3.00
N PRO A 124 3.92 3.92 -2.56
CA PRO A 124 3.30 3.36 -1.33
C PRO A 124 3.14 1.84 -1.37
N LEU A 125 2.78 1.28 -2.51
CA LEU A 125 2.58 -0.18 -2.66
C LEU A 125 3.89 -0.98 -2.61
N ALA A 126 5.05 -0.35 -2.77
CA ALA A 126 6.35 -1.00 -2.64
C ALA A 126 6.79 -1.19 -1.18
N CYS A 127 6.22 -0.44 -0.24
CA CYS A 127 6.63 -0.45 1.17
C CYS A 127 6.56 -1.84 1.80
N THR A 128 5.53 -2.61 1.49
CA THR A 128 5.34 -3.97 2.04
C THR A 128 6.48 -4.91 1.63
N ALA A 129 6.92 -4.86 0.38
CA ALA A 129 8.01 -5.70 -0.12
C ALA A 129 9.36 -5.36 0.51
N PHE A 130 9.62 -4.07 0.77
CA PHE A 130 10.82 -3.61 1.46
C PHE A 130 10.73 -3.67 2.98
N ASN A 131 9.55 -3.94 3.54
CA ASN A 131 9.25 -3.76 4.96
C ASN A 131 9.69 -2.36 5.44
N ALA A 132 9.37 -1.33 4.63
CA ALA A 132 9.78 0.04 4.83
C ALA A 132 8.65 0.87 5.44
N ASP A 133 9.01 1.78 6.34
CA ASP A 133 8.15 2.82 6.86
C ASP A 133 8.82 4.20 6.69
N PHE A 134 8.09 5.28 6.94
CA PHE A 134 8.55 6.63 6.70
C PHE A 134 8.88 7.38 8.01
N ASP A 135 9.35 6.65 9.02
CA ASP A 135 9.75 7.16 10.33
C ASP A 135 11.22 7.62 10.41
N GLY A 136 11.93 7.61 9.30
CA GLY A 136 13.37 7.93 9.19
C GLY A 136 14.18 6.84 8.49
N ASP A 137 13.53 5.83 7.95
CA ASP A 137 14.17 4.78 7.16
C ASP A 137 14.98 5.35 6.00
N GLN A 138 16.10 4.68 5.72
CA GLN A 138 16.98 5.00 4.60
C GLN A 138 17.04 3.85 3.61
N MET A 139 17.16 4.19 2.33
CA MET A 139 17.39 3.21 1.28
C MET A 139 18.66 3.53 0.48
N ALA A 140 19.32 2.48 0.04
CA ALA A 140 20.43 2.58 -0.89
C ALA A 140 19.92 2.58 -2.33
N VAL A 141 20.58 3.37 -3.17
CA VAL A 141 20.35 3.45 -4.62
C VAL A 141 21.61 2.96 -5.34
N HIS A 142 21.42 2.08 -6.32
CA HIS A 142 22.52 1.58 -7.15
C HIS A 142 22.19 1.77 -8.61
N LEU A 143 23.17 2.16 -9.40
CA LEU A 143 23.00 2.40 -10.84
C LEU A 143 23.58 1.21 -11.63
N PRO A 144 22.78 0.47 -12.42
CA PRO A 144 23.29 -0.47 -13.41
C PRO A 144 24.14 0.26 -14.47
N LEU A 145 25.33 -0.26 -14.78
CA LEU A 145 26.27 0.43 -15.65
C LEU A 145 26.32 -0.15 -17.08
N SER A 146 26.27 -1.48 -17.22
CA SER A 146 26.31 -2.13 -18.52
C SER A 146 24.91 -2.27 -19.12
N ASN A 147 24.83 -2.40 -20.46
CA ASN A 147 23.57 -2.60 -21.14
C ASN A 147 22.87 -3.90 -20.71
N GLU A 148 23.64 -4.94 -20.44
CA GLU A 148 23.15 -6.23 -19.94
C GLU A 148 22.52 -6.05 -18.57
N ALA A 149 23.19 -5.33 -17.65
CA ALA A 149 22.67 -5.06 -16.31
C ALA A 149 21.40 -4.19 -16.35
N VAL A 150 21.35 -3.19 -17.24
CA VAL A 150 20.17 -2.36 -17.47
C VAL A 150 18.99 -3.21 -17.98
N LEU A 151 19.25 -4.09 -18.96
CA LEU A 151 18.22 -4.97 -19.51
C LEU A 151 17.71 -5.97 -18.47
N GLU A 152 18.62 -6.56 -17.68
CA GLU A 152 18.25 -7.47 -16.58
C GLU A 152 17.42 -6.74 -15.51
N ALA A 153 17.77 -5.52 -15.14
CA ALA A 153 17.00 -4.69 -14.22
C ALA A 153 15.59 -4.41 -14.75
N GLN A 154 15.44 -4.10 -16.04
CA GLN A 154 14.15 -3.83 -16.68
C GLN A 154 13.28 -5.09 -16.81
N MET A 155 13.86 -6.21 -17.21
CA MET A 155 13.09 -7.41 -17.55
C MET A 155 12.73 -8.25 -16.31
N LEU A 156 13.67 -8.35 -15.34
CA LEU A 156 13.52 -9.26 -14.21
C LEU A 156 13.26 -8.56 -12.88
N MET A 157 13.82 -7.38 -12.67
CA MET A 157 13.85 -6.73 -11.36
C MET A 157 12.88 -5.57 -11.20
N LEU A 158 12.23 -5.12 -12.27
CA LEU A 158 11.31 -4.00 -12.22
C LEU A 158 10.16 -4.30 -11.24
N GLN A 159 9.84 -3.36 -10.38
CA GLN A 159 8.84 -3.51 -9.32
C GLN A 159 7.46 -3.89 -9.86
N SER A 160 7.04 -3.34 -11.00
CA SER A 160 5.78 -3.67 -11.66
C SER A 160 5.70 -5.13 -12.13
N HIS A 161 6.83 -5.83 -12.32
CA HIS A 161 6.88 -7.24 -12.68
C HIS A 161 6.93 -8.17 -11.45
N ASN A 162 7.21 -7.64 -10.27
CA ASN A 162 7.40 -8.38 -9.02
C ASN A 162 6.26 -8.12 -8.03
N ILE A 163 5.02 -8.34 -8.48
CA ILE A 163 3.80 -8.13 -7.69
C ILE A 163 3.54 -9.29 -6.73
N LEU A 164 4.00 -10.50 -7.09
CA LEU A 164 3.75 -11.72 -6.34
C LEU A 164 4.87 -12.05 -5.36
N ASN A 165 4.49 -12.52 -4.18
CA ASN A 165 5.44 -13.01 -3.18
C ASN A 165 6.01 -14.37 -3.62
N PRO A 166 7.35 -14.52 -3.75
CA PRO A 166 7.97 -15.77 -4.16
C PRO A 166 7.77 -16.94 -3.18
N ALA A 167 7.42 -16.68 -1.92
CA ALA A 167 7.25 -17.72 -0.91
C ALA A 167 5.93 -18.48 -1.06
N ASN A 168 4.83 -17.81 -1.41
CA ASN A 168 3.49 -18.38 -1.44
C ASN A 168 2.67 -18.00 -2.69
N GLY A 169 3.22 -17.22 -3.61
CA GLY A 169 2.52 -16.79 -4.83
C GLY A 169 1.38 -15.80 -4.60
N ALA A 170 1.13 -15.35 -3.37
CA ALA A 170 0.11 -14.33 -3.10
C ALA A 170 0.60 -12.92 -3.47
N PRO A 171 -0.30 -11.98 -3.84
CA PRO A 171 0.09 -10.60 -4.07
C PRO A 171 0.75 -9.99 -2.83
N ILE A 172 1.93 -9.36 -3.02
CA ILE A 172 2.63 -8.63 -1.96
C ILE A 172 2.32 -7.13 -2.01
N THR A 173 2.07 -6.59 -3.20
CA THR A 173 1.69 -5.21 -3.44
C THR A 173 0.18 -5.03 -3.26
N VAL A 174 -0.26 -5.01 -2.01
CA VAL A 174 -1.67 -4.84 -1.65
C VAL A 174 -1.87 -3.46 -1.02
N PRO A 175 -2.90 -2.71 -1.43
CA PRO A 175 -3.25 -1.46 -0.76
C PRO A 175 -3.44 -1.62 0.74
N SER A 176 -3.07 -0.60 1.49
CA SER A 176 -3.14 -0.59 2.97
C SER A 176 -3.58 0.78 3.48
N GLN A 177 -3.90 0.86 4.77
CA GLN A 177 -4.23 2.11 5.46
C GLN A 177 -5.35 2.90 4.73
N ASP A 178 -5.14 4.17 4.43
CA ASP A 178 -6.12 5.07 3.84
C ASP A 178 -6.65 4.61 2.46
N MET A 179 -5.85 3.87 1.70
CA MET A 179 -6.29 3.31 0.42
C MET A 179 -7.42 2.30 0.63
N VAL A 180 -7.28 1.41 1.62
CA VAL A 180 -8.32 0.42 1.95
C VAL A 180 -9.53 1.11 2.58
N LEU A 181 -9.29 2.07 3.47
CA LEU A 181 -10.34 2.84 4.14
C LEU A 181 -11.25 3.55 3.12
N GLY A 182 -10.67 4.25 2.15
CA GLY A 182 -11.43 4.92 1.10
C GLY A 182 -12.26 3.96 0.25
N LEU A 183 -11.70 2.82 -0.15
CA LEU A 183 -12.41 1.80 -0.92
C LEU A 183 -13.51 1.11 -0.10
N TYR A 184 -13.25 0.82 1.16
CA TYR A 184 -14.25 0.27 2.07
C TYR A 184 -15.43 1.22 2.24
N TYR A 185 -15.15 2.50 2.47
CA TYR A 185 -16.17 3.53 2.62
C TYR A 185 -17.09 3.60 1.41
N ILE A 186 -16.55 3.73 0.20
CA ILE A 186 -17.41 3.92 -1.00
C ILE A 186 -18.15 2.66 -1.44
N THR A 187 -17.69 1.46 -1.07
CA THR A 187 -18.35 0.20 -1.44
C THR A 187 -19.43 -0.24 -0.45
N LYS A 188 -19.56 0.45 0.67
CA LYS A 188 -20.56 0.17 1.69
C LYS A 188 -21.92 0.72 1.28
N LEU A 189 -22.99 -0.05 1.52
CA LEU A 189 -24.36 0.34 1.25
C LEU A 189 -25.01 0.96 2.49
N ARG A 190 -25.84 1.98 2.28
CA ARG A 190 -26.67 2.61 3.32
C ARG A 190 -28.13 2.58 2.88
N LYS A 191 -28.95 1.84 3.61
CA LYS A 191 -30.40 1.82 3.40
C LYS A 191 -31.03 3.15 3.83
N GLY A 192 -32.05 3.60 3.10
CA GLY A 192 -32.66 4.88 3.35
C GLY A 192 -31.91 6.09 2.79
N ALA A 193 -30.82 5.88 2.05
CA ALA A 193 -30.07 6.95 1.41
C ALA A 193 -30.84 7.50 0.19
N LYS A 194 -30.59 8.77 -0.15
CA LYS A 194 -31.25 9.46 -1.27
C LYS A 194 -31.02 8.71 -2.58
N GLY A 195 -32.08 8.38 -3.31
CA GLY A 195 -32.00 7.68 -4.59
C GLY A 195 -32.05 6.16 -4.48
N GLU A 196 -32.36 5.60 -3.31
CA GLU A 196 -32.54 4.15 -3.15
C GLU A 196 -33.59 3.60 -4.12
N GLY A 197 -33.27 2.46 -4.73
CA GLY A 197 -34.18 1.73 -5.64
C GLY A 197 -34.24 2.28 -7.07
N LEU A 198 -33.49 3.32 -7.41
CA LEU A 198 -33.43 3.82 -8.79
C LEU A 198 -32.73 2.81 -9.70
N ILE A 199 -33.17 2.78 -10.97
CA ILE A 199 -32.69 1.89 -12.00
C ILE A 199 -31.99 2.74 -13.09
N PHE A 200 -30.78 2.37 -13.47
CA PHE A 200 -30.00 3.04 -14.50
C PHE A 200 -29.62 2.06 -15.61
N TYR A 201 -29.63 2.54 -16.84
CA TYR A 201 -29.30 1.75 -18.04
C TYR A 201 -27.78 1.69 -18.34
N GLY A 202 -26.97 2.37 -17.51
CA GLY A 202 -25.51 2.30 -17.62
C GLY A 202 -24.79 3.00 -16.48
N PRO A 203 -23.48 2.72 -16.30
CA PRO A 203 -22.65 3.35 -15.28
C PRO A 203 -22.62 4.88 -15.39
N GLU A 204 -22.55 5.40 -16.62
CA GLU A 204 -22.47 6.83 -16.93
C GLU A 204 -23.73 7.59 -16.45
N GLU A 205 -24.90 7.00 -16.62
CA GLU A 205 -26.16 7.58 -16.16
C GLU A 205 -26.21 7.68 -14.63
N ALA A 206 -25.74 6.63 -13.95
CA ALA A 206 -25.64 6.62 -12.48
C ALA A 206 -24.67 7.70 -11.96
N LEU A 207 -23.54 7.89 -12.65
CA LEU A 207 -22.55 8.93 -12.30
C LEU A 207 -23.09 10.35 -12.53
N ILE A 208 -23.84 10.59 -13.62
CA ILE A 208 -24.50 11.87 -13.87
C ILE A 208 -25.52 12.16 -12.78
N ALA A 209 -26.36 11.18 -12.41
CA ALA A 209 -27.34 11.33 -11.34
C ALA A 209 -26.70 11.62 -9.97
N TYR A 210 -25.54 11.03 -9.69
CA TYR A 210 -24.74 11.32 -8.52
C TYR A 210 -24.20 12.77 -8.53
N ASN A 211 -23.61 13.19 -9.65
CA ASN A 211 -23.06 14.54 -9.79
C ASN A 211 -24.15 15.63 -9.69
N GLU A 212 -25.37 15.34 -10.15
CA GLU A 212 -26.54 16.21 -9.96
C GLU A 212 -27.15 16.16 -8.54
N GLY A 213 -26.57 15.33 -7.65
CA GLY A 213 -27.05 15.18 -6.27
C GLY A 213 -28.42 14.50 -6.16
N LYS A 214 -28.86 13.74 -7.18
CA LYS A 214 -30.12 12.96 -7.15
C LYS A 214 -29.96 11.64 -6.40
N VAL A 215 -28.74 11.07 -6.40
CA VAL A 215 -28.41 9.79 -5.77
C VAL A 215 -27.21 9.97 -4.84
N ASP A 216 -27.27 9.33 -3.67
CA ASP A 216 -26.14 9.24 -2.74
C ASP A 216 -25.16 8.14 -3.20
N ILE A 217 -23.87 8.31 -2.87
CA ILE A 217 -22.82 7.35 -3.21
C ILE A 217 -23.06 5.96 -2.62
N HIS A 218 -23.74 5.89 -1.47
CA HIS A 218 -24.03 4.66 -0.70
C HIS A 218 -25.43 4.09 -0.96
N ALA A 219 -26.25 4.78 -1.77
CA ALA A 219 -27.62 4.35 -2.02
C ALA A 219 -27.66 3.02 -2.80
N PRO A 220 -28.45 2.01 -2.35
CA PRO A 220 -28.71 0.81 -3.14
C PRO A 220 -29.45 1.15 -4.43
N ILE A 221 -28.86 0.85 -5.57
CA ILE A 221 -29.40 1.10 -6.91
C ILE A 221 -29.27 -0.15 -7.79
N SER A 222 -29.94 -0.15 -8.92
CA SER A 222 -29.79 -1.19 -9.95
C SER A 222 -29.20 -0.56 -11.22
N VAL A 223 -28.14 -1.14 -11.76
CA VAL A 223 -27.44 -0.60 -12.94
C VAL A 223 -27.15 -1.72 -13.93
N VAL A 224 -27.32 -1.46 -15.22
CA VAL A 224 -26.82 -2.36 -16.27
C VAL A 224 -25.30 -2.17 -16.37
N VAL A 225 -24.56 -3.26 -16.15
CA VAL A 225 -23.09 -3.25 -16.13
C VAL A 225 -22.56 -4.38 -17.00
N LYS A 226 -21.30 -4.26 -17.39
CA LYS A 226 -20.55 -5.34 -18.05
C LYS A 226 -20.05 -6.30 -17.00
N ASP A 227 -20.43 -7.57 -17.15
CA ASP A 227 -19.97 -8.67 -16.29
C ASP A 227 -19.53 -9.86 -17.16
N VAL A 228 -18.88 -10.84 -16.58
CA VAL A 228 -18.33 -12.01 -17.28
C VAL A 228 -19.27 -13.18 -17.07
N ASP A 229 -19.72 -13.82 -18.16
CA ASP A 229 -20.54 -15.02 -18.12
C ASP A 229 -19.73 -16.28 -17.78
N GLU A 230 -20.41 -17.43 -17.59
CA GLU A 230 -19.78 -18.73 -17.29
C GLU A 230 -18.80 -19.19 -18.39
N ASN A 231 -18.90 -18.65 -19.58
CA ASN A 231 -18.03 -18.94 -20.72
C ASN A 231 -16.84 -17.98 -20.84
N GLY A 232 -16.73 -17.00 -19.98
CA GLY A 232 -15.68 -15.98 -20.01
C GLY A 232 -15.92 -14.82 -20.96
N ASN A 233 -17.13 -14.65 -21.49
CA ASN A 233 -17.49 -13.53 -22.37
C ASN A 233 -18.04 -12.37 -21.55
N VAL A 234 -17.69 -11.14 -21.95
CA VAL A 234 -18.25 -9.93 -21.34
C VAL A 234 -19.65 -9.67 -21.89
N VAL A 235 -20.63 -9.65 -21.00
CA VAL A 235 -22.05 -9.46 -21.32
C VAL A 235 -22.65 -8.34 -20.47
N ASP A 236 -23.69 -7.70 -20.97
CA ASP A 236 -24.43 -6.68 -20.22
C ASP A 236 -25.43 -7.36 -19.30
N VAL A 237 -25.33 -7.12 -17.98
CA VAL A 237 -26.16 -7.70 -16.95
C VAL A 237 -26.74 -6.61 -16.05
N MET A 238 -28.02 -6.75 -15.68
CA MET A 238 -28.61 -5.91 -14.66
C MET A 238 -28.10 -6.31 -13.29
N MET A 239 -27.26 -5.48 -12.70
CA MET A 239 -26.76 -5.70 -11.35
C MET A 239 -27.68 -5.02 -10.33
N HIS A 240 -28.30 -5.83 -9.46
CA HIS A 240 -29.15 -5.36 -8.37
C HIS A 240 -28.33 -5.13 -7.10
N ASP A 241 -28.84 -4.29 -6.20
CA ASP A 241 -28.21 -3.98 -4.90
C ASP A 241 -26.73 -3.54 -5.01
N THR A 242 -26.44 -2.75 -6.04
CA THR A 242 -25.15 -2.07 -6.19
C THR A 242 -25.22 -0.63 -5.68
N SER A 243 -24.14 0.13 -5.80
CA SER A 243 -24.12 1.56 -5.48
C SER A 243 -23.30 2.34 -6.47
N VAL A 244 -23.47 3.66 -6.50
CA VAL A 244 -22.60 4.53 -7.29
C VAL A 244 -21.13 4.35 -6.91
N GLY A 245 -20.82 4.17 -5.61
CA GLY A 245 -19.45 3.90 -5.16
C GLY A 245 -18.86 2.62 -5.75
N ARG A 246 -19.64 1.54 -5.86
CA ARG A 246 -19.20 0.31 -6.53
C ARG A 246 -19.05 0.49 -8.02
N VAL A 247 -19.92 1.28 -8.66
CA VAL A 247 -19.77 1.63 -10.09
C VAL A 247 -18.45 2.35 -10.33
N ILE A 248 -18.10 3.33 -9.51
CA ILE A 248 -16.82 4.07 -9.60
C ILE A 248 -15.60 3.13 -9.45
N VAL A 249 -15.65 2.18 -8.52
CA VAL A 249 -14.57 1.18 -8.39
C VAL A 249 -14.45 0.33 -9.65
N ASN A 250 -15.56 -0.10 -10.21
CA ASN A 250 -15.57 -0.96 -11.39
C ASN A 250 -15.18 -0.25 -12.69
N GLU A 251 -15.11 1.07 -12.74
CA GLU A 251 -14.49 1.80 -13.86
C GLU A 251 -12.98 1.52 -13.99
N ILE A 252 -12.33 1.19 -12.86
CA ILE A 252 -10.89 0.91 -12.82
C ILE A 252 -10.61 -0.58 -13.01
N VAL A 253 -11.57 -1.43 -12.67
CA VAL A 253 -11.44 -2.89 -12.81
C VAL A 253 -11.47 -3.25 -14.30
N PRO A 254 -10.50 -4.04 -14.80
CA PRO A 254 -10.56 -4.51 -16.18
C PRO A 254 -11.84 -5.34 -16.41
N PRO A 255 -12.57 -5.12 -17.52
CA PRO A 255 -13.84 -5.82 -17.78
C PRO A 255 -13.74 -7.34 -17.77
N GLU A 256 -12.58 -7.88 -18.11
CA GLU A 256 -12.31 -9.32 -18.14
C GLU A 256 -12.28 -9.95 -16.73
N ALA A 257 -12.13 -9.13 -15.67
CA ALA A 257 -12.12 -9.60 -14.28
C ALA A 257 -13.51 -9.71 -13.65
N GLY A 258 -14.57 -9.26 -14.36
CA GLY A 258 -15.95 -9.25 -13.88
C GLY A 258 -16.28 -8.07 -12.97
N TYR A 259 -17.58 -7.91 -12.68
CA TYR A 259 -18.10 -6.81 -11.86
C TYR A 259 -18.00 -7.13 -10.35
N ILE A 260 -17.38 -6.24 -9.60
CA ILE A 260 -17.22 -6.38 -8.15
C ILE A 260 -18.43 -5.74 -7.45
N ASN A 261 -19.33 -6.57 -6.89
CA ASN A 261 -20.53 -6.10 -6.15
C ASN A 261 -20.43 -6.46 -4.65
N THR A 262 -19.25 -6.41 -4.05
CA THR A 262 -19.03 -6.70 -2.64
C THR A 262 -18.38 -5.53 -1.92
N ILE A 263 -18.45 -5.53 -0.59
CA ILE A 263 -17.69 -4.58 0.22
C ILE A 263 -16.20 -4.92 0.12
N ILE A 264 -15.40 -3.92 -0.23
CA ILE A 264 -13.95 -4.09 -0.38
C ILE A 264 -13.28 -3.98 0.99
N SER A 265 -12.83 -5.11 1.50
CA SER A 265 -11.96 -5.22 2.67
C SER A 265 -10.52 -5.54 2.24
N LYS A 266 -9.57 -5.45 3.16
CA LYS A 266 -8.16 -5.84 2.88
C LYS A 266 -8.03 -7.28 2.37
N LYS A 267 -8.89 -8.19 2.85
CA LYS A 267 -8.89 -9.59 2.43
C LYS A 267 -9.47 -9.74 1.03
N SER A 268 -10.68 -9.21 0.78
CA SER A 268 -11.32 -9.29 -0.54
C SER A 268 -10.48 -8.61 -1.62
N LEU A 269 -9.82 -7.49 -1.30
CA LEU A 269 -8.94 -6.80 -2.24
C LEU A 269 -7.75 -7.65 -2.67
N ARG A 270 -7.17 -8.45 -1.77
CA ARG A 270 -6.09 -9.38 -2.11
C ARG A 270 -6.57 -10.45 -3.09
N ASP A 271 -7.77 -10.98 -2.89
CA ASP A 271 -8.37 -11.99 -3.77
C ASP A 271 -8.66 -11.39 -5.14
N ILE A 272 -9.24 -10.18 -5.20
CA ILE A 272 -9.48 -9.42 -6.43
C ILE A 272 -8.18 -9.19 -7.21
N ILE A 273 -7.12 -8.73 -6.55
CA ILE A 273 -5.81 -8.51 -7.19
C ILE A 273 -5.26 -9.83 -7.76
N SER A 274 -5.39 -10.93 -7.01
CA SER A 274 -4.95 -12.25 -7.49
C SER A 274 -5.70 -12.68 -8.76
N ASP A 275 -7.00 -12.45 -8.82
CA ASP A 275 -7.82 -12.81 -9.97
C ASP A 275 -7.56 -11.90 -11.18
N VAL A 276 -7.38 -10.59 -10.97
CA VAL A 276 -6.94 -9.66 -12.03
C VAL A 276 -5.60 -10.07 -12.62
N ILE A 277 -4.63 -10.49 -11.78
CA ILE A 277 -3.32 -10.96 -12.27
C ILE A 277 -3.46 -12.23 -13.11
N LYS A 278 -4.31 -13.17 -12.70
CA LYS A 278 -4.54 -14.45 -13.42
C LYS A 278 -5.21 -14.22 -14.78
N VAL A 279 -6.22 -13.36 -14.82
CA VAL A 279 -7.05 -13.15 -16.03
C VAL A 279 -6.41 -12.15 -16.97
N CYS A 280 -5.94 -11.01 -16.48
CA CYS A 280 -5.52 -9.87 -17.28
C CYS A 280 -4.00 -9.75 -17.44
N GLY A 281 -3.23 -10.50 -16.64
CA GLY A 281 -1.77 -10.45 -16.60
C GLY A 281 -1.20 -9.28 -15.78
N VAL A 282 0.13 -9.31 -15.60
CA VAL A 282 0.84 -8.42 -14.68
C VAL A 282 0.79 -6.95 -15.08
N ALA A 283 0.84 -6.64 -16.39
CA ALA A 283 0.84 -5.25 -16.88
C ALA A 283 -0.48 -4.53 -16.57
N LYS A 284 -1.63 -5.14 -16.91
CA LYS A 284 -2.95 -4.56 -16.59
C LYS A 284 -3.18 -4.53 -15.06
N ALA A 285 -2.64 -5.49 -14.32
CA ALA A 285 -2.71 -5.49 -12.86
C ALA A 285 -1.94 -4.32 -12.23
N ALA A 286 -0.82 -3.91 -12.81
CA ALA A 286 -0.08 -2.73 -12.35
C ALA A 286 -0.88 -1.43 -12.55
N ASP A 287 -1.52 -1.27 -13.72
CA ASP A 287 -2.38 -0.11 -13.98
C ASP A 287 -3.62 -0.10 -13.07
N PHE A 288 -4.21 -1.28 -12.84
CA PHE A 288 -5.30 -1.46 -11.87
C PHE A 288 -4.90 -1.05 -10.45
N LEU A 289 -3.73 -1.48 -9.99
CA LEU A 289 -3.21 -1.13 -8.66
C LEU A 289 -2.98 0.37 -8.50
N ASP A 290 -2.47 1.05 -9.54
CA ASP A 290 -2.34 2.52 -9.54
C ASP A 290 -3.70 3.21 -9.52
N GLY A 291 -4.67 2.72 -10.26
CA GLY A 291 -6.05 3.20 -10.24
C GLY A 291 -6.69 3.09 -8.85
N ILE A 292 -6.61 1.90 -8.25
CA ILE A 292 -7.11 1.61 -6.90
C ILE A 292 -6.43 2.48 -5.82
N LYS A 293 -5.12 2.66 -5.92
CA LYS A 293 -4.36 3.53 -5.01
C LYS A 293 -4.90 4.96 -5.06
N ASN A 294 -5.01 5.53 -6.27
CA ASN A 294 -5.46 6.90 -6.45
C ASN A 294 -6.92 7.09 -6.01
N LEU A 295 -7.80 6.15 -6.39
CA LEU A 295 -9.19 6.17 -5.97
C LEU A 295 -9.33 6.05 -4.45
N GLY A 296 -8.58 5.14 -3.81
CA GLY A 296 -8.60 4.95 -2.37
C GLY A 296 -8.25 6.22 -1.61
N TYR A 297 -7.15 6.89 -1.97
CA TYR A 297 -6.77 8.17 -1.38
C TYR A 297 -7.81 9.28 -1.63
N GLN A 298 -8.30 9.39 -2.86
CA GLN A 298 -9.29 10.39 -3.22
C GLN A 298 -10.58 10.21 -2.43
N MET A 299 -11.03 8.97 -2.24
CA MET A 299 -12.27 8.67 -1.54
C MET A 299 -12.12 8.74 -0.02
N ALA A 300 -10.97 8.41 0.54
CA ALA A 300 -10.67 8.68 1.95
C ALA A 300 -10.69 10.18 2.24
N PHE A 301 -10.13 11.00 1.35
CA PHE A 301 -10.17 12.46 1.47
C PHE A 301 -11.59 13.01 1.34
N LYS A 302 -12.36 12.60 0.31
CA LYS A 302 -13.76 13.03 0.11
C LYS A 302 -14.67 12.56 1.23
N GLY A 303 -14.45 11.37 1.79
CA GLY A 303 -15.22 10.83 2.89
C GLY A 303 -15.07 11.62 4.18
N GLY A 304 -13.96 12.34 4.35
CA GLY A 304 -13.71 13.18 5.53
C GLY A 304 -13.75 12.39 6.83
N LEU A 305 -13.25 11.14 6.80
CA LEU A 305 -13.37 10.19 7.90
C LEU A 305 -12.56 10.65 9.11
N SER A 306 -13.25 10.94 10.19
CA SER A 306 -12.68 11.32 11.48
C SER A 306 -13.49 10.72 12.60
N PHE A 307 -12.91 10.54 13.77
CA PHE A 307 -13.59 9.99 14.93
C PHE A 307 -13.30 10.82 16.19
N ASN A 308 -14.17 10.72 17.16
CA ASN A 308 -14.01 11.31 18.48
C ASN A 308 -14.33 10.28 19.58
N LEU A 309 -14.09 10.66 20.83
CA LEU A 309 -14.39 9.77 21.97
C LEU A 309 -15.87 9.43 22.13
N GLY A 310 -16.77 10.31 21.63
CA GLY A 310 -18.22 10.08 21.65
C GLY A 310 -18.68 8.99 20.69
N ASP A 311 -17.87 8.66 19.66
CA ASP A 311 -18.19 7.59 18.70
C ASP A 311 -17.96 6.19 19.29
N ILE A 312 -17.29 6.11 20.45
CA ILE A 312 -17.11 4.87 21.20
C ILE A 312 -18.34 4.68 22.11
N ILE A 313 -19.27 3.85 21.66
CA ILE A 313 -20.49 3.55 22.42
C ILE A 313 -20.15 2.57 23.53
N ILE A 314 -20.37 2.99 24.77
CA ILE A 314 -20.17 2.11 25.92
C ILE A 314 -21.37 1.15 26.02
N PRO A 315 -21.17 -0.18 25.97
CA PRO A 315 -22.27 -1.14 26.12
C PRO A 315 -22.94 -1.04 27.49
N GLU A 316 -24.27 -1.08 27.53
CA GLU A 316 -25.03 -1.04 28.77
C GLU A 316 -24.70 -2.20 29.73
N GLN A 317 -24.30 -3.36 29.18
CA GLN A 317 -23.93 -4.54 29.94
C GLN A 317 -22.56 -4.42 30.65
N LYS A 318 -21.78 -3.37 30.40
CA LYS A 318 -20.42 -3.19 30.96
C LYS A 318 -20.43 -3.26 32.49
N GLU A 319 -21.32 -2.51 33.13
CA GLU A 319 -21.36 -2.44 34.59
C GLU A 319 -21.73 -3.79 35.22
N ALA A 320 -22.69 -4.49 34.68
CA ALA A 320 -23.13 -5.80 35.12
C ALA A 320 -22.02 -6.85 34.96
N LEU A 321 -21.30 -6.86 33.84
CA LEU A 321 -20.19 -7.79 33.60
C LEU A 321 -19.00 -7.53 34.52
N VAL A 322 -18.65 -6.27 34.75
CA VAL A 322 -17.58 -5.88 35.65
C VAL A 322 -17.92 -6.23 37.07
N GLN A 323 -19.18 -5.99 37.54
CA GLN A 323 -19.63 -6.35 38.87
C GLN A 323 -19.57 -7.87 39.10
N LYS A 324 -20.04 -8.66 38.13
CA LYS A 324 -19.94 -10.12 38.14
C LYS A 324 -18.48 -10.58 38.31
N GLY A 325 -17.56 -9.95 37.56
CA GLY A 325 -16.13 -10.21 37.70
C GLY A 325 -15.59 -9.93 39.10
N TYR A 326 -16.00 -8.83 39.73
CA TYR A 326 -15.63 -8.54 41.10
C TYR A 326 -16.18 -9.57 42.09
N ASP A 327 -17.43 -9.99 41.94
CA ASP A 327 -18.05 -10.99 42.81
C ASP A 327 -17.34 -12.35 42.69
N GLU A 328 -16.95 -12.76 41.48
CA GLU A 328 -16.16 -13.99 41.26
C GLU A 328 -14.75 -13.88 41.87
N VAL A 329 -14.09 -12.74 41.75
CA VAL A 329 -12.77 -12.48 42.36
C VAL A 329 -12.85 -12.54 43.89
N GLU A 330 -13.91 -12.00 44.49
CA GLU A 330 -14.13 -12.06 45.93
C GLU A 330 -14.30 -13.51 46.44
N GLN A 331 -15.01 -14.35 45.68
CA GLN A 331 -15.10 -15.80 45.97
C GLN A 331 -13.72 -16.48 45.95
N VAL A 332 -12.88 -16.17 44.94
CA VAL A 332 -11.52 -16.71 44.85
C VAL A 332 -10.66 -16.26 46.03
N ILE A 333 -10.77 -14.99 46.41
CA ILE A 333 -10.06 -14.45 47.61
C ILE A 333 -10.51 -15.15 48.89
N ASN A 334 -11.82 -15.38 49.05
CA ASN A 334 -12.37 -16.09 50.20
C ASN A 334 -11.88 -17.54 50.25
N ASN A 335 -11.84 -18.26 49.13
CA ASN A 335 -11.29 -19.60 49.06
C ASN A 335 -9.80 -19.64 49.41
N TYR A 336 -9.03 -18.64 49.02
CA TYR A 336 -7.64 -18.50 49.42
C TYR A 336 -7.49 -18.26 50.91
N ASN A 337 -8.30 -17.36 51.50
CA ASN A 337 -8.27 -17.05 52.94
C ASN A 337 -8.68 -18.26 53.78
N MET A 338 -9.55 -19.13 53.26
CA MET A 338 -9.94 -20.40 53.92
C MET A 338 -8.90 -21.51 53.74
N GLY A 339 -7.85 -21.27 52.92
CA GLY A 339 -6.78 -22.24 52.70
C GLY A 339 -7.11 -23.34 51.67
N PHE A 340 -8.18 -23.20 50.88
CA PHE A 340 -8.57 -24.19 49.88
C PHE A 340 -7.69 -24.14 48.62
N ILE A 341 -7.09 -22.99 48.31
CA ILE A 341 -6.23 -22.78 47.17
C ILE A 341 -4.92 -22.12 47.53
N THR A 342 -3.88 -22.38 46.74
CA THR A 342 -2.57 -21.75 46.90
C THR A 342 -2.55 -20.32 46.35
N ASN A 343 -1.53 -19.53 46.70
CA ASN A 343 -1.37 -18.17 46.18
C ASN A 343 -1.23 -18.14 44.67
N ASN A 344 -0.55 -19.13 44.07
CA ASN A 344 -0.42 -19.22 42.61
C ASN A 344 -1.77 -19.52 41.90
N GLU A 345 -2.55 -20.42 42.49
CA GLU A 345 -3.90 -20.74 42.01
C GLU A 345 -4.82 -19.52 42.07
N ARG A 346 -4.81 -18.81 43.23
CA ARG A 346 -5.54 -17.55 43.37
C ARG A 346 -5.16 -16.56 42.30
N TYR A 347 -3.87 -16.34 42.06
CA TYR A 347 -3.36 -15.40 41.05
C TYR A 347 -3.82 -15.77 39.64
N ASN A 348 -3.69 -17.03 39.26
CA ASN A 348 -4.11 -17.52 37.96
C ASN A 348 -5.63 -17.41 37.78
N GLN A 349 -6.43 -17.79 38.78
CA GLN A 349 -7.90 -17.69 38.69
C GLN A 349 -8.37 -16.25 38.57
N VAL A 350 -7.76 -15.28 39.24
CA VAL A 350 -8.09 -13.86 39.09
C VAL A 350 -7.75 -13.37 37.68
N ILE A 351 -6.61 -13.77 37.10
CA ILE A 351 -6.25 -13.41 35.74
C ILE A 351 -7.26 -14.02 34.75
N ASP A 352 -7.64 -15.27 34.93
CA ASP A 352 -8.59 -15.95 34.06
C ASP A 352 -9.95 -15.27 34.08
N ILE A 353 -10.47 -14.88 35.25
CA ILE A 353 -11.72 -14.14 35.37
C ILE A 353 -11.66 -12.82 34.59
N TRP A 354 -10.63 -12.01 34.82
CA TRP A 354 -10.52 -10.72 34.13
C TRP A 354 -10.26 -10.88 32.63
N THR A 355 -9.55 -11.90 32.21
CA THR A 355 -9.36 -12.21 30.80
C THR A 355 -10.68 -12.59 30.14
N HIS A 356 -11.51 -13.39 30.82
CA HIS A 356 -12.83 -13.77 30.35
C HIS A 356 -13.76 -12.55 30.24
N VAL A 357 -13.87 -11.74 31.30
CA VAL A 357 -14.68 -10.50 31.30
C VAL A 357 -14.24 -9.54 30.19
N ASN A 358 -12.93 -9.36 30.02
CA ASN A 358 -12.39 -8.50 28.95
C ASN A 358 -12.73 -9.01 27.56
N SER A 359 -12.61 -10.33 27.34
CA SER A 359 -12.96 -10.94 26.05
C SER A 359 -14.45 -10.82 25.74
N GLU A 360 -15.31 -11.08 26.72
CA GLU A 360 -16.76 -10.96 26.58
C GLU A 360 -17.18 -9.51 26.30
N LEU A 361 -16.64 -8.56 27.08
CA LEU A 361 -16.89 -7.13 26.87
C LEU A 361 -16.40 -6.64 25.51
N SER A 362 -15.23 -7.08 25.05
CA SER A 362 -14.70 -6.75 23.74
C SER A 362 -15.59 -7.26 22.61
N ASN A 363 -16.11 -8.48 22.72
CA ASN A 363 -17.04 -9.04 21.75
C ASN A 363 -18.37 -8.26 21.68
N ILE A 364 -18.91 -7.88 22.83
CA ILE A 364 -20.14 -7.06 22.92
C ILE A 364 -19.89 -5.69 22.31
N LEU A 365 -18.78 -5.03 22.66
CA LEU A 365 -18.40 -3.73 22.13
C LEU A 365 -18.27 -3.76 20.59
N MET A 366 -17.52 -4.72 20.06
CA MET A 366 -17.35 -4.88 18.62
C MET A 366 -18.68 -5.10 17.91
N LYS A 367 -19.58 -5.89 18.49
CA LYS A 367 -20.92 -6.13 17.95
C LYS A 367 -21.78 -4.86 17.98
N THR A 368 -21.70 -4.08 19.05
CA THR A 368 -22.44 -2.82 19.18
C THR A 368 -21.96 -1.79 18.16
N ILE A 369 -20.65 -1.56 18.08
CA ILE A 369 -20.07 -0.58 17.15
C ILE A 369 -20.29 -1.02 15.69
N SER A 370 -20.21 -2.32 15.38
CA SER A 370 -20.43 -2.83 14.02
C SER A 370 -21.86 -2.67 13.50
N SER A 371 -22.85 -2.59 14.41
CA SER A 371 -24.25 -2.38 14.06
C SER A 371 -24.71 -0.92 14.15
N ASP A 372 -23.91 -0.06 14.78
CA ASP A 372 -24.20 1.36 14.92
C ASP A 372 -24.16 2.08 13.57
N ASP A 373 -25.13 2.98 13.34
CA ASP A 373 -25.32 3.73 12.08
C ASP A 373 -25.19 2.85 10.83
N GLN A 374 -25.75 1.65 10.84
CA GLN A 374 -25.64 0.64 9.77
C GLN A 374 -24.19 0.24 9.47
N GLY A 375 -23.32 0.35 10.47
CA GLY A 375 -21.88 0.06 10.39
C GLY A 375 -21.05 1.22 9.84
N PHE A 376 -21.56 2.44 9.76
CA PHE A 376 -20.81 3.66 9.42
C PHE A 376 -20.21 4.35 10.65
N ASN A 377 -20.17 3.68 11.80
CA ASN A 377 -19.45 4.21 12.96
C ASN A 377 -17.98 4.41 12.60
N ALA A 378 -17.46 5.62 12.82
CA ALA A 378 -16.12 6.01 12.38
C ALA A 378 -14.99 5.23 13.07
N VAL A 379 -15.24 4.69 14.26
CA VAL A 379 -14.27 3.85 15.00
C VAL A 379 -14.25 2.41 14.45
N TYR A 380 -15.40 1.95 13.93
CA TYR A 380 -15.51 0.60 13.34
C TYR A 380 -14.92 0.53 11.94
N MET A 381 -15.07 1.58 11.11
CA MET A 381 -14.52 1.66 9.75
C MET A 381 -13.00 1.70 9.75
#